data_6ea06576234736a180ca994f3cfe1d54
#
_entry.id   6ea06576234736a180ca994f3cfe1d54
#
_cell.length_a   1.000
_cell.length_b   1.000
_cell.length_c   1.000
_cell.angle_alpha   90.00
_cell.angle_beta   90.00
_cell.angle_gamma   90.00
#
_symmetry.space_group_name_H-M   'P 1'
#
loop_
_entity.id
_entity.type
_entity.pdbx_description
1 polymer ?
#
loop_
_entity_poly.entity_id
_entity_poly.type
_entity_poly.pdbx_seq_one_letter_code
_entity_poly.pdbx_strand_id
1 'polypeptide(L)'
;MIRAHVNNIETMRRFIDECNLDPADKYIVKPNWFFQGIGFYTDARTLQLLLECLDKVIVIESYTFQRNDGTRSITPTNGKENWSWIREQDSQFLHTTGFDELFKEYDVEYVNLTEEVWSDRIANSNNVRRSVEESFSPVKREELYDQVPERIYAMRGRRLLSFAKLKQQRVNRVSATLKNIFGNIIDPNRMGWHGNTGSDLARSIVDVNKVYASLFKISGVCEAIFSAVKYRKEGKYPVPWGFRYDLTENLGLAFYGDRLVDVDAYLAQSCGIDPTKVEHIRLAAKDFGSWESSLIEDAKAHPIVFT
;
A
#
# COMPACT_ATOMS: atom_id res chain seq x y z
N MET A 1 16.00 -8.00 5.63
CA MET A 1 14.73 -7.70 6.33
C MET A 1 15.04 -7.15 7.71
N ILE A 2 14.42 -6.03 8.07
CA ILE A 2 14.51 -5.43 9.40
C ILE A 2 13.14 -5.60 10.07
N ARG A 3 13.15 -6.03 11.33
CA ARG A 3 11.98 -6.06 12.22
C ARG A 3 12.33 -5.27 13.46
N ALA A 4 11.53 -4.29 13.80
CA ALA A 4 11.78 -3.44 14.96
C ALA A 4 10.53 -3.29 15.82
N HIS A 5 10.74 -2.95 17.08
CA HIS A 5 9.69 -2.48 17.97
C HIS A 5 9.63 -0.95 17.91
N VAL A 6 8.50 -0.43 17.45
CA VAL A 6 8.25 1.01 17.25
C VAL A 6 7.00 1.40 18.01
N ASN A 7 7.09 2.36 18.93
CA ASN A 7 5.96 2.86 19.71
C ASN A 7 5.99 4.38 19.93
N ASN A 8 7.07 5.03 19.58
CA ASN A 8 7.27 6.48 19.69
C ASN A 8 8.30 6.96 18.66
N ILE A 9 8.55 8.28 18.65
CA ILE A 9 9.46 8.92 17.69
C ILE A 9 10.91 8.44 17.82
N GLU A 10 11.40 8.21 19.02
CA GLU A 10 12.78 7.76 19.24
C GLU A 10 13.00 6.36 18.64
N THR A 11 12.05 5.45 18.87
CA THR A 11 12.11 4.10 18.29
C THR A 11 11.88 4.10 16.78
N MET A 12 11.08 5.06 16.24
CA MET A 12 10.95 5.24 14.80
C MET A 12 12.24 5.74 14.16
N ARG A 13 12.91 6.74 14.76
CA ARG A 13 14.21 7.23 14.25
C ARG A 13 15.24 6.09 14.19
N ARG A 14 15.38 5.31 15.24
CA ARG A 14 16.27 4.12 15.22
C ARG A 14 15.90 3.14 14.11
N PHE A 15 14.61 2.88 13.91
CA PHE A 15 14.15 2.02 12.82
C PHE A 15 14.52 2.58 11.45
N ILE A 16 14.33 3.89 11.22
CA ILE A 16 14.70 4.56 9.96
C ILE A 16 16.21 4.50 9.72
N ASP A 17 17.02 4.70 10.77
CA ASP A 17 18.48 4.59 10.71
C ASP A 17 18.92 3.15 10.35
N GLU A 18 18.34 2.13 11.01
CA GLU A 18 18.58 0.72 10.70
C GLU A 18 18.19 0.36 9.26
N CYS A 19 17.15 1.01 8.71
CA CYS A 19 16.72 0.84 7.33
C CYS A 19 17.65 1.54 6.30
N ASN A 20 18.64 2.30 6.75
CA ASN A 20 19.51 3.14 5.91
C ASN A 20 18.68 4.08 4.99
N LEU A 21 17.60 4.63 5.52
CA LEU A 21 16.80 5.64 4.85
C LEU A 21 17.35 7.02 5.23
N ASP A 22 18.00 7.70 4.28
CA ASP A 22 18.57 9.02 4.50
C ASP A 22 17.44 10.04 4.69
N PRO A 23 17.31 10.71 5.85
CA PRO A 23 16.30 11.72 6.08
C PRO A 23 16.29 12.86 5.06
N ALA A 24 17.44 13.22 4.50
CA ALA A 24 17.60 14.31 3.53
C ALA A 24 17.11 13.94 2.11
N ASP A 25 16.90 12.67 1.82
CA ASP A 25 16.35 12.24 0.53
C ASP A 25 14.90 12.70 0.37
N LYS A 26 14.46 12.89 -0.88
CA LYS A 26 13.05 13.13 -1.19
C LYS A 26 12.32 11.81 -1.43
N TYR A 27 11.39 11.47 -0.56
CA TYR A 27 10.61 10.24 -0.62
C TYR A 27 9.23 10.47 -1.25
N ILE A 28 8.82 9.52 -2.07
CA ILE A 28 7.42 9.33 -2.43
C ILE A 28 6.88 8.26 -1.48
N VAL A 29 5.89 8.59 -0.68
CA VAL A 29 5.30 7.69 0.31
C VAL A 29 3.89 7.31 -0.12
N LYS A 30 3.63 6.01 -0.20
CA LYS A 30 2.30 5.45 -0.43
C LYS A 30 1.77 4.86 0.88
N PRO A 31 0.96 5.62 1.68
CA PRO A 31 0.30 5.06 2.85
C PRO A 31 -0.78 4.05 2.45
N ASN A 32 -1.35 3.36 3.41
CA ASN A 32 -2.47 2.47 3.14
C ASN A 32 -3.80 3.12 3.53
N TRP A 33 -4.54 3.67 2.56
CA TRP A 33 -5.80 4.37 2.79
C TRP A 33 -6.95 3.76 1.97
N PHE A 34 -7.35 2.57 2.33
CA PHE A 34 -8.42 1.87 1.62
C PHE A 34 -9.81 2.10 2.24
N PHE A 35 -9.92 1.98 3.56
CA PHE A 35 -11.17 2.05 4.31
C PHE A 35 -10.90 2.64 5.69
N GLN A 36 -11.74 3.57 6.14
CA GLN A 36 -11.56 4.30 7.41
C GLN A 36 -11.87 3.45 8.66
N GLY A 37 -12.15 2.16 8.52
CA GLY A 37 -12.35 1.27 9.66
C GLY A 37 -11.10 1.18 10.53
N ILE A 38 -11.28 1.13 11.84
CA ILE A 38 -10.19 1.05 12.83
C ILE A 38 -9.24 -0.09 12.45
N GLY A 39 -7.95 0.23 12.34
CA GLY A 39 -6.90 -0.73 11.99
C GLY A 39 -6.80 -1.10 10.49
N PHE A 40 -7.71 -0.59 9.63
CA PHE A 40 -7.66 -0.86 8.18
C PHE A 40 -6.82 0.11 7.38
N TYR A 41 -6.47 1.26 7.93
CA TYR A 41 -5.67 2.28 7.27
C TYR A 41 -4.49 2.72 8.14
N THR A 42 -3.45 3.25 7.51
CA THR A 42 -2.37 3.94 8.21
C THR A 42 -2.94 5.24 8.77
N ASP A 43 -3.08 5.33 10.09
CA ASP A 43 -3.64 6.50 10.76
C ASP A 43 -2.67 7.67 10.81
N ALA A 44 -3.18 8.88 11.09
CA ALA A 44 -2.38 10.11 11.10
C ALA A 44 -1.22 10.04 12.10
N ARG A 45 -1.43 9.45 13.29
CA ARG A 45 -0.40 9.26 14.31
C ARG A 45 0.74 8.36 13.82
N THR A 46 0.43 7.29 13.10
CA THR A 46 1.44 6.41 12.50
C THR A 46 2.22 7.13 11.39
N LEU A 47 1.52 7.87 10.53
CA LEU A 47 2.17 8.63 9.47
C LEU A 47 3.04 9.76 10.03
N GLN A 48 2.59 10.44 11.08
CA GLN A 48 3.36 11.48 11.79
C GLN A 48 4.71 10.97 12.24
N LEU A 49 4.79 9.78 12.86
CA LEU A 49 6.07 9.19 13.26
C LEU A 49 7.07 9.07 12.09
N LEU A 50 6.57 8.75 10.88
CA LEU A 50 7.42 8.70 9.69
C LEU A 50 7.83 10.11 9.23
N LEU A 51 6.89 11.06 9.20
CA LEU A 51 7.14 12.43 8.75
C LEU A 51 8.13 13.18 9.66
N GLU A 52 8.15 12.87 10.95
CA GLU A 52 9.14 13.40 11.89
C GLU A 52 10.57 12.86 11.67
N CYS A 53 10.71 11.85 10.80
CA CYS A 53 11.99 11.23 10.49
C CYS A 53 12.49 11.56 9.07
N LEU A 54 11.69 12.16 8.20
CA LEU A 54 12.02 12.38 6.79
C LEU A 54 11.75 13.85 6.42
N ASP A 55 12.76 14.55 5.90
CA ASP A 55 12.68 15.99 5.65
C ASP A 55 11.77 16.39 4.49
N LYS A 56 11.65 15.52 3.46
CA LYS A 56 10.93 15.84 2.22
C LYS A 56 10.07 14.66 1.77
N VAL A 57 8.79 14.78 1.96
CA VAL A 57 7.83 13.72 1.63
C VAL A 57 6.77 14.21 0.64
N ILE A 58 6.53 13.40 -0.39
CA ILE A 58 5.36 13.49 -1.24
C ILE A 58 4.49 12.28 -0.93
N VAL A 59 3.27 12.50 -0.47
CA VAL A 59 2.30 11.43 -0.26
C VAL A 59 1.49 11.21 -1.53
N ILE A 60 1.40 9.96 -1.99
CA ILE A 60 0.60 9.58 -3.16
C ILE A 60 -0.52 8.62 -2.77
N GLU A 61 -1.70 8.79 -3.36
CA GLU A 61 -2.83 7.87 -3.23
C GLU A 61 -3.79 8.04 -4.42
N SER A 62 -4.67 7.08 -4.65
CA SER A 62 -5.77 7.21 -5.60
C SER A 62 -7.10 7.29 -4.88
N TYR A 63 -8.14 7.76 -5.56
CA TYR A 63 -9.50 7.70 -5.02
C TYR A 63 -9.97 6.27 -4.79
N THR A 64 -10.88 6.08 -3.84
CA THR A 64 -11.61 4.83 -3.64
C THR A 64 -12.99 5.09 -3.05
N PHE A 65 -14.00 4.38 -3.53
CA PHE A 65 -15.36 4.48 -3.02
C PHE A 65 -15.54 4.01 -1.58
N GLN A 66 -14.64 3.15 -1.09
CA GLN A 66 -14.77 2.54 0.23
C GLN A 66 -14.10 3.35 1.34
N ARG A 67 -13.50 4.51 1.04
CA ARG A 67 -12.64 5.22 2.00
C ARG A 67 -13.39 5.63 3.26
N ASN A 68 -14.54 6.25 3.16
CA ASN A 68 -15.27 6.78 4.32
C ASN A 68 -16.13 5.72 5.01
N ASP A 69 -17.12 5.17 4.37
CA ASP A 69 -18.09 4.28 5.00
C ASP A 69 -18.17 2.87 4.40
N GLY A 70 -17.60 2.68 3.22
CA GLY A 70 -17.60 1.40 2.50
C GLY A 70 -18.99 0.89 2.12
N THR A 71 -20.07 1.59 2.51
CA THR A 71 -21.44 1.10 2.40
C THR A 71 -22.10 1.48 1.10
N ARG A 72 -21.62 2.51 0.42
CA ARG A 72 -22.20 2.94 -0.82
C ARG A 72 -21.79 2.03 -1.95
N SER A 73 -22.66 1.11 -2.26
CA SER A 73 -22.82 0.55 -3.58
C SER A 73 -23.17 1.68 -4.55
N ILE A 74 -22.20 2.51 -4.84
CA ILE A 74 -22.33 3.33 -6.04
C ILE A 74 -22.22 2.32 -7.16
N THR A 75 -23.22 2.35 -8.04
CA THR A 75 -23.19 1.62 -9.27
C THR A 75 -21.79 1.80 -9.88
N PRO A 76 -21.09 0.73 -10.24
CA PRO A 76 -19.67 0.77 -10.53
C PRO A 76 -19.38 1.36 -11.90
N THR A 77 -19.78 2.60 -12.10
CA THR A 77 -19.22 3.39 -13.18
C THR A 77 -17.97 4.03 -12.62
N ASN A 78 -16.81 3.54 -13.06
CA ASN A 78 -15.51 4.13 -12.75
C ASN A 78 -15.33 5.49 -13.39
N GLY A 79 -16.42 6.12 -13.80
CA GLY A 79 -16.41 7.26 -14.67
C GLY A 79 -16.17 8.59 -13.97
N LYS A 80 -15.65 9.53 -14.74
CA LYS A 80 -15.47 10.93 -14.35
C LYS A 80 -16.79 11.61 -13.96
N GLU A 81 -17.96 11.05 -14.27
CA GLU A 81 -19.28 11.57 -13.88
C GLU A 81 -19.49 11.67 -12.37
N ASN A 82 -18.77 10.86 -11.59
CA ASN A 82 -18.77 10.88 -10.13
C ASN A 82 -17.62 11.69 -9.52
N TRP A 83 -16.81 12.37 -10.33
CA TRP A 83 -15.57 12.99 -9.91
C TRP A 83 -15.75 14.00 -8.76
N SER A 84 -16.71 14.90 -8.87
CA SER A 84 -16.95 15.90 -7.84
C SER A 84 -17.27 15.26 -6.49
N TRP A 85 -18.15 14.26 -6.48
CA TRP A 85 -18.50 13.55 -5.26
C TRP A 85 -17.31 12.77 -4.67
N ILE A 86 -16.52 12.08 -5.49
CA ILE A 86 -15.37 11.30 -5.03
C ILE A 86 -14.30 12.23 -4.45
N ARG A 87 -14.09 13.40 -5.07
CA ARG A 87 -13.17 14.43 -4.57
C ARG A 87 -13.61 14.93 -3.19
N GLU A 88 -14.91 15.18 -3.02
CA GLU A 88 -15.46 15.58 -1.73
C GLU A 88 -15.24 14.49 -0.65
N GLN A 89 -15.47 13.22 -1.00
CA GLN A 89 -15.21 12.10 -0.09
C GLN A 89 -13.74 11.98 0.31
N ASP A 90 -12.81 12.21 -0.61
CA ASP A 90 -11.37 12.21 -0.32
C ASP A 90 -11.00 13.39 0.61
N SER A 91 -11.50 14.58 0.31
CA SER A 91 -11.30 15.76 1.16
C SER A 91 -11.87 15.57 2.57
N GLN A 92 -13.08 15.02 2.67
CA GLN A 92 -13.70 14.70 3.95
C GLN A 92 -12.88 13.67 4.74
N PHE A 93 -12.35 12.63 4.09
CA PHE A 93 -11.46 11.66 4.72
C PHE A 93 -10.21 12.33 5.29
N LEU A 94 -9.52 13.14 4.50
CA LEU A 94 -8.30 13.83 4.94
C LEU A 94 -8.59 14.73 6.16
N HIS A 95 -9.70 15.44 6.13
CA HIS A 95 -10.12 16.33 7.21
C HIS A 95 -10.50 15.55 8.48
N THR A 96 -11.39 14.57 8.37
CA THR A 96 -11.91 13.85 9.55
C THR A 96 -10.87 12.96 10.22
N THR A 97 -9.81 12.60 9.50
CA THR A 97 -8.69 11.80 10.03
C THR A 97 -7.49 12.63 10.43
N GLY A 98 -7.50 13.97 10.22
CA GLY A 98 -6.45 14.90 10.58
C GLY A 98 -5.25 14.91 9.64
N PHE A 99 -5.35 14.29 8.47
CA PHE A 99 -4.24 14.30 7.50
C PHE A 99 -4.01 15.67 6.86
N ASP A 100 -5.06 16.45 6.63
CA ASP A 100 -4.95 17.80 6.07
C ASP A 100 -4.18 18.75 7.00
N GLU A 101 -4.36 18.63 8.32
CA GLU A 101 -3.59 19.38 9.31
C GLU A 101 -2.14 18.86 9.38
N LEU A 102 -1.96 17.55 9.41
CA LEU A 102 -0.65 16.91 9.41
C LEU A 102 0.18 17.33 8.18
N PHE A 103 -0.42 17.37 7.00
CA PHE A 103 0.27 17.76 5.77
C PHE A 103 0.70 19.24 5.78
N LYS A 104 -0.09 20.11 6.39
CA LYS A 104 0.29 21.52 6.58
C LYS A 104 1.43 21.67 7.58
N GLU A 105 1.38 20.91 8.69
CA GLU A 105 2.41 20.97 9.73
C GLU A 105 3.79 20.53 9.22
N TYR A 106 3.84 19.47 8.39
CA TYR A 106 5.09 18.90 7.89
C TYR A 106 5.43 19.28 6.43
N ASP A 107 4.74 20.28 5.86
CA ASP A 107 4.92 20.71 4.45
C ASP A 107 4.89 19.54 3.44
N VAL A 108 3.94 18.64 3.65
CA VAL A 108 3.77 17.45 2.82
C VAL A 108 2.96 17.78 1.57
N GLU A 109 3.53 17.48 0.42
CA GLU A 109 2.82 17.53 -0.85
C GLU A 109 1.94 16.27 -1.02
N TYR A 110 0.61 16.44 -1.09
CA TYR A 110 -0.31 15.34 -1.40
C TYR A 110 -0.66 15.31 -2.89
N VAL A 111 -0.49 14.16 -3.53
CA VAL A 111 -0.81 13.94 -4.93
C VAL A 111 -1.83 12.81 -5.06
N ASN A 112 -3.05 13.15 -5.45
CA ASN A 112 -4.04 12.14 -5.79
C ASN A 112 -3.86 11.72 -7.25
N LEU A 113 -3.49 10.44 -7.47
CA LEU A 113 -3.17 9.91 -8.80
C LEU A 113 -4.39 9.90 -9.73
N THR A 114 -5.58 9.61 -9.20
CA THR A 114 -6.82 9.65 -9.99
C THR A 114 -7.12 11.07 -10.46
N GLU A 115 -6.94 12.06 -9.57
CA GLU A 115 -7.14 13.48 -9.89
C GLU A 115 -6.22 13.94 -11.03
N GLU A 116 -4.95 13.54 -10.99
CA GLU A 116 -3.98 13.87 -12.04
C GLU A 116 -4.41 13.28 -13.39
N VAL A 117 -4.71 11.98 -13.42
CA VAL A 117 -5.08 11.27 -14.66
C VAL A 117 -6.43 11.78 -15.19
N TRP A 118 -7.41 12.00 -14.34
CA TRP A 118 -8.72 12.51 -14.77
C TRP A 118 -8.68 13.97 -15.24
N SER A 119 -7.65 14.71 -14.84
CA SER A 119 -7.34 16.05 -15.37
C SER A 119 -6.47 16.02 -16.63
N ASP A 120 -6.35 14.88 -17.27
CA ASP A 120 -5.58 14.64 -18.49
C ASP A 120 -4.06 14.94 -18.36
N ARG A 121 -3.52 14.91 -17.13
CA ARG A 121 -2.09 15.03 -16.82
C ARG A 121 -1.43 13.66 -16.74
N ILE A 122 -1.33 12.99 -17.88
CA ILE A 122 -0.91 11.59 -18.03
C ILE A 122 0.45 11.52 -18.72
N ALA A 123 1.35 10.69 -18.18
CA ALA A 123 2.61 10.38 -18.84
C ALA A 123 2.38 9.67 -20.19
N ASN A 124 3.30 9.83 -21.12
CA ASN A 124 3.23 9.10 -22.39
C ASN A 124 3.31 7.59 -22.13
N SER A 125 2.23 6.87 -22.49
CA SER A 125 2.07 5.43 -22.20
C SER A 125 3.16 4.56 -22.85
N ASN A 126 3.67 4.94 -24.04
CA ASN A 126 4.77 4.22 -24.68
C ASN A 126 6.07 4.34 -23.88
N ASN A 127 6.30 5.48 -23.21
CA ASN A 127 7.46 5.64 -22.35
C ASN A 127 7.33 4.80 -21.07
N VAL A 128 6.13 4.76 -20.47
CA VAL A 128 5.84 3.89 -19.32
C VAL A 128 6.00 2.42 -19.71
N ARG A 129 5.40 2.00 -20.84
CA ARG A 129 5.55 0.65 -21.40
C ARG A 129 7.00 0.27 -21.56
N ARG A 130 7.81 1.12 -22.21
CA ARG A 130 9.23 0.88 -22.42
C ARG A 130 9.96 0.67 -21.09
N SER A 131 9.72 1.53 -20.08
CA SER A 131 10.34 1.38 -18.77
C SER A 131 10.00 0.03 -18.13
N VAL A 132 8.76 -0.44 -18.26
CA VAL A 132 8.35 -1.76 -17.76
C VAL A 132 9.03 -2.89 -18.52
N GLU A 133 9.00 -2.86 -19.84
CA GLU A 133 9.47 -3.94 -20.71
C GLU A 133 11.01 -4.06 -20.75
N GLU A 134 11.74 -3.01 -20.35
CA GLU A 134 13.18 -3.06 -20.10
C GLU A 134 13.55 -3.87 -18.87
N SER A 135 12.67 -4.01 -17.89
CA SER A 135 12.95 -4.65 -16.60
C SER A 135 12.12 -5.89 -16.31
N PHE A 136 10.92 -5.97 -16.90
CA PHE A 136 9.93 -7.01 -16.61
C PHE A 136 9.24 -7.49 -17.89
N SER A 137 8.54 -8.63 -17.80
CA SER A 137 7.58 -9.03 -18.83
C SER A 137 6.41 -8.01 -18.90
N PRO A 138 5.77 -7.84 -20.07
CA PRO A 138 4.61 -6.94 -20.22
C PRO A 138 3.54 -7.19 -19.16
N VAL A 139 2.81 -6.14 -18.79
CA VAL A 139 1.63 -6.28 -17.93
C VAL A 139 0.48 -6.92 -18.70
N LYS A 140 -0.38 -7.66 -18.01
CA LYS A 140 -1.55 -8.31 -18.62
C LYS A 140 -2.61 -7.30 -19.06
N ARG A 141 -2.75 -6.21 -18.29
CA ARG A 141 -3.73 -5.16 -18.54
C ARG A 141 -3.02 -3.89 -18.98
N GLU A 142 -2.97 -3.67 -20.29
CA GLU A 142 -2.21 -2.58 -20.93
C GLU A 142 -2.69 -1.18 -20.50
N GLU A 143 -3.95 -1.06 -20.07
CA GLU A 143 -4.48 0.20 -19.54
C GLU A 143 -3.70 0.73 -18.32
N LEU A 144 -2.89 -0.10 -17.66
CA LEU A 144 -1.98 0.36 -16.60
C LEU A 144 -0.90 1.33 -17.09
N TYR A 145 -0.53 1.25 -18.37
CA TYR A 145 0.46 2.17 -18.95
C TYR A 145 -0.10 3.60 -19.08
N ASP A 146 -1.43 3.75 -19.15
CA ASP A 146 -2.14 5.03 -19.22
C ASP A 146 -2.54 5.59 -17.84
N GLN A 147 -2.13 4.93 -16.75
CA GLN A 147 -2.53 5.31 -15.38
C GLN A 147 -1.41 5.99 -14.58
N VAL A 148 -0.30 6.34 -15.20
CA VAL A 148 0.80 7.02 -14.52
C VAL A 148 0.70 8.52 -14.78
N PRO A 149 0.52 9.37 -13.74
CA PRO A 149 0.54 10.81 -13.90
C PRO A 149 1.89 11.33 -14.42
N GLU A 150 1.87 12.38 -15.24
CA GLU A 150 3.08 12.99 -15.81
C GLU A 150 4.05 13.45 -14.72
N ARG A 151 3.54 14.11 -13.66
CA ARG A 151 4.38 14.57 -12.54
C ARG A 151 5.01 13.42 -11.75
N ILE A 152 4.32 12.28 -11.64
CA ILE A 152 4.86 11.07 -10.99
C ILE A 152 5.95 10.46 -11.88
N TYR A 153 5.69 10.35 -13.18
CA TYR A 153 6.70 9.89 -14.15
C TYR A 153 7.95 10.78 -14.17
N ALA A 154 7.79 12.11 -14.02
CA ALA A 154 8.90 13.04 -13.94
C ALA A 154 9.81 12.81 -12.73
N MET A 155 9.31 12.17 -11.68
CA MET A 155 10.06 11.81 -10.47
C MET A 155 10.73 10.43 -10.53
N ARG A 156 10.70 9.75 -11.70
CA ARG A 156 11.32 8.43 -11.83
C ARG A 156 12.79 8.42 -11.37
N GLY A 157 13.23 7.26 -10.87
CA GLY A 157 14.55 7.08 -10.27
C GLY A 157 14.63 7.47 -8.79
N ARG A 158 13.62 8.16 -8.24
CA ARG A 158 13.53 8.49 -6.81
C ARG A 158 13.14 7.27 -5.97
N ARG A 159 13.19 7.44 -4.65
CA ARG A 159 12.72 6.41 -3.71
C ARG A 159 11.21 6.47 -3.55
N LEU A 160 10.55 5.31 -3.71
CA LEU A 160 9.13 5.13 -3.40
C LEU A 160 9.03 4.16 -2.22
N LEU A 161 8.44 4.62 -1.14
CA LEU A 161 8.21 3.83 0.07
C LEU A 161 6.74 3.36 0.11
N SER A 162 6.53 2.06 -0.05
CA SER A 162 5.24 1.43 0.24
C SER A 162 5.05 1.36 1.75
N PHE A 163 4.35 2.35 2.34
CA PHE A 163 4.09 2.42 3.78
C PHE A 163 2.77 1.74 4.10
N ALA A 164 2.82 0.44 4.23
CA ALA A 164 1.67 -0.45 4.29
C ALA A 164 1.23 -0.74 5.73
N LYS A 165 -0.07 -0.98 5.92
CA LYS A 165 -0.67 -1.51 7.14
C LYS A 165 -0.77 -3.02 7.08
N LEU A 166 -0.28 -3.73 8.10
CA LEU A 166 -0.42 -5.18 8.19
C LEU A 166 -1.88 -5.58 8.39
N LYS A 167 -2.38 -6.44 7.51
CA LYS A 167 -3.73 -7.01 7.62
C LYS A 167 -3.72 -8.47 7.22
N GLN A 168 -4.28 -9.33 8.07
CA GLN A 168 -4.63 -10.69 7.69
C GLN A 168 -6.06 -10.70 7.16
N GLN A 169 -6.24 -11.03 5.88
CA GLN A 169 -7.51 -10.90 5.16
C GLN A 169 -8.02 -12.24 4.65
N ARG A 170 -9.31 -12.29 4.26
CA ARG A 170 -9.93 -13.49 3.73
C ARG A 170 -9.46 -13.84 2.33
N VAL A 171 -9.50 -12.88 1.41
CA VAL A 171 -9.29 -13.13 -0.03
C VAL A 171 -7.82 -13.34 -0.37
N ASN A 172 -7.00 -12.37 -0.08
CA ASN A 172 -5.56 -12.41 -0.39
C ASN A 172 -4.69 -12.85 0.79
N ARG A 173 -5.30 -13.35 1.86
CA ARG A 173 -4.71 -13.89 3.09
C ARG A 173 -3.86 -12.88 3.86
N VAL A 174 -2.87 -12.24 3.23
CA VAL A 174 -2.04 -11.18 3.80
C VAL A 174 -2.12 -9.95 2.90
N SER A 175 -2.26 -8.78 3.50
CA SER A 175 -2.14 -7.49 2.84
C SER A 175 -1.01 -6.73 3.51
N ALA A 176 0.05 -6.48 2.76
CA ALA A 176 1.23 -5.76 3.17
C ALA A 176 1.74 -4.90 2.01
N THR A 177 3.04 -4.85 1.76
CA THR A 177 3.66 -3.84 0.89
C THR A 177 3.35 -4.01 -0.61
N LEU A 178 3.31 -5.25 -1.13
CA LEU A 178 2.92 -5.50 -2.53
C LEU A 178 1.49 -5.05 -2.80
N LYS A 179 0.55 -5.46 -1.94
CA LYS A 179 -0.85 -5.09 -2.13
C LYS A 179 -1.09 -3.61 -1.88
N ASN A 180 -0.26 -2.94 -1.10
CA ASN A 180 -0.39 -1.50 -0.88
C ASN A 180 -0.22 -0.71 -2.18
N ILE A 181 0.74 -1.11 -3.04
CA ILE A 181 0.95 -0.48 -4.36
C ILE A 181 -0.25 -0.65 -5.30
N PHE A 182 -1.06 -1.70 -5.15
CA PHE A 182 -2.32 -1.86 -5.87
C PHE A 182 -3.28 -0.67 -5.64
N GLY A 183 -3.13 0.05 -4.53
CA GLY A 183 -3.84 1.29 -4.25
C GLY A 183 -3.54 2.42 -5.24
N ASN A 184 -2.50 2.32 -6.08
CA ASN A 184 -2.17 3.30 -7.12
C ASN A 184 -2.98 3.15 -8.41
N ILE A 185 -3.81 2.11 -8.54
CA ILE A 185 -4.80 2.04 -9.62
C ILE A 185 -5.75 3.22 -9.48
N ILE A 186 -5.91 3.96 -10.58
CA ILE A 186 -6.70 5.20 -10.59
C ILE A 186 -8.21 4.99 -10.51
N ASP A 187 -8.69 3.79 -10.83
CA ASP A 187 -10.11 3.46 -10.76
C ASP A 187 -10.59 3.44 -9.32
N PRO A 188 -11.53 4.32 -8.92
CA PRO A 188 -12.06 4.32 -7.55
C PRO A 188 -12.77 3.02 -7.18
N ASN A 189 -13.42 2.36 -8.15
CA ASN A 189 -13.96 1.01 -8.02
C ASN A 189 -12.99 -0.02 -8.59
N ARG A 190 -12.15 -0.58 -7.72
CA ARG A 190 -11.14 -1.56 -8.11
C ARG A 190 -11.69 -2.98 -8.31
N MET A 191 -13.02 -3.20 -8.21
CA MET A 191 -13.61 -4.54 -8.38
C MET A 191 -13.36 -5.13 -9.77
N GLY A 192 -13.33 -4.30 -10.83
CA GLY A 192 -12.94 -4.72 -12.17
C GLY A 192 -11.53 -5.30 -12.28
N TRP A 193 -10.64 -4.93 -11.35
CA TRP A 193 -9.27 -5.43 -11.25
C TRP A 193 -9.15 -6.71 -10.43
N HIS A 194 -10.20 -7.08 -9.71
CA HIS A 194 -10.27 -8.35 -8.98
C HIS A 194 -10.62 -9.53 -9.90
N GLY A 195 -11.24 -9.27 -11.05
CA GLY A 195 -11.82 -10.30 -11.90
C GLY A 195 -13.03 -10.98 -11.26
N ASN A 196 -13.64 -11.88 -12.00
CA ASN A 196 -14.74 -12.70 -11.50
C ASN A 196 -14.23 -13.57 -10.33
N THR A 197 -14.87 -13.46 -9.17
CA THR A 197 -14.51 -14.23 -7.97
C THR A 197 -13.10 -13.95 -7.39
N GLY A 198 -12.46 -12.86 -7.78
CA GLY A 198 -11.11 -12.49 -7.32
C GLY A 198 -9.96 -13.14 -8.10
N SER A 199 -10.24 -13.77 -9.23
CA SER A 199 -9.27 -14.53 -10.04
C SER A 199 -8.09 -13.70 -10.57
N ASP A 200 -8.31 -12.41 -10.84
CA ASP A 200 -7.29 -11.53 -11.43
C ASP A 200 -6.57 -10.65 -10.41
N LEU A 201 -7.05 -10.62 -9.16
CA LEU A 201 -6.49 -9.73 -8.13
C LEU A 201 -4.97 -9.91 -7.94
N ALA A 202 -4.52 -11.16 -7.85
CA ALA A 202 -3.12 -11.45 -7.61
C ALA A 202 -2.24 -10.97 -8.78
N ARG A 203 -2.70 -11.16 -10.02
CA ARG A 203 -1.99 -10.67 -11.21
C ARG A 203 -2.01 -9.14 -11.27
N SER A 204 -3.15 -8.50 -11.02
CA SER A 204 -3.27 -7.04 -10.99
C SER A 204 -2.34 -6.41 -9.94
N ILE A 205 -2.20 -7.03 -8.75
CA ILE A 205 -1.22 -6.58 -7.74
C ILE A 205 0.19 -6.61 -8.33
N VAL A 206 0.60 -7.72 -8.97
CA VAL A 206 1.94 -7.86 -9.54
C VAL A 206 2.17 -6.87 -10.68
N ASP A 207 1.22 -6.71 -11.58
CA ASP A 207 1.36 -5.85 -12.76
C ASP A 207 1.49 -4.36 -12.36
N VAL A 208 0.72 -3.89 -11.37
CA VAL A 208 0.90 -2.53 -10.83
C VAL A 208 2.29 -2.37 -10.18
N ASN A 209 2.76 -3.38 -9.45
CA ASN A 209 4.10 -3.34 -8.88
C ASN A 209 5.19 -3.28 -9.96
N LYS A 210 5.04 -3.96 -11.11
CA LYS A 210 5.98 -3.84 -12.24
C LYS A 210 6.07 -2.40 -12.74
N VAL A 211 4.91 -1.73 -12.93
CA VAL A 211 4.88 -0.34 -13.38
C VAL A 211 5.66 0.56 -12.41
N TYR A 212 5.36 0.49 -11.11
CA TYR A 212 6.02 1.37 -10.15
C TYR A 212 7.48 0.98 -9.89
N ALA A 213 7.83 -0.30 -9.89
CA ALA A 213 9.22 -0.76 -9.72
C ALA A 213 10.11 -0.46 -10.94
N SER A 214 9.55 -0.33 -12.15
CA SER A 214 10.30 0.11 -13.32
C SER A 214 10.62 1.61 -13.30
N LEU A 215 9.87 2.38 -12.55
CA LEU A 215 10.03 3.84 -12.47
C LEU A 215 10.80 4.29 -11.22
N PHE A 216 10.75 3.55 -10.12
CA PHE A 216 11.23 3.98 -8.81
C PHE A 216 12.14 2.95 -8.14
N LYS A 217 13.03 3.44 -7.28
CA LYS A 217 13.71 2.60 -6.28
C LYS A 217 12.70 2.30 -5.17
N ILE A 218 11.97 1.19 -5.32
CA ILE A 218 10.88 0.86 -4.40
C ILE A 218 11.38 0.04 -3.22
N SER A 219 10.94 0.42 -2.02
CA SER A 219 11.13 -0.34 -0.78
C SER A 219 9.84 -0.38 0.03
N GLY A 220 9.75 -1.27 1.00
CA GLY A 220 8.54 -1.46 1.79
C GLY A 220 8.75 -1.30 3.28
N VAL A 221 7.90 -0.49 3.90
CA VAL A 221 7.63 -0.53 5.33
C VAL A 221 6.24 -1.12 5.50
N CYS A 222 6.10 -2.16 6.32
CA CYS A 222 4.80 -2.63 6.78
C CYS A 222 4.69 -2.40 8.27
N GLU A 223 3.68 -1.62 8.68
CA GLU A 223 3.47 -1.25 10.07
C GLU A 223 2.30 -2.02 10.70
N ALA A 224 2.48 -2.37 11.96
CA ALA A 224 1.50 -2.86 12.91
C ALA A 224 1.77 -2.19 14.26
N ILE A 225 2.01 -0.87 14.24
CA ILE A 225 2.47 -0.10 15.41
C ILE A 225 1.35 -0.01 16.43
N PHE A 226 0.32 0.74 16.09
CA PHE A 226 -0.81 0.97 16.99
C PHE A 226 -1.94 -0.03 16.82
N SER A 227 -2.05 -0.63 15.64
CA SER A 227 -3.08 -1.64 15.38
C SER A 227 -2.76 -2.50 14.17
N ALA A 228 -3.30 -3.71 14.16
CA ALA A 228 -3.40 -4.57 12.99
C ALA A 228 -4.73 -5.33 13.03
N VAL A 229 -5.20 -5.82 11.88
CA VAL A 229 -6.47 -6.53 11.80
C VAL A 229 -6.29 -7.96 11.31
N LYS A 230 -7.12 -8.84 11.84
CA LYS A 230 -7.22 -10.23 11.42
C LYS A 230 -8.66 -10.58 11.07
N TYR A 231 -8.86 -11.10 9.85
CA TYR A 231 -10.14 -11.66 9.49
C TYR A 231 -10.53 -12.80 10.42
N ARG A 232 -11.75 -12.73 10.92
CA ARG A 232 -12.42 -13.78 11.70
C ARG A 232 -13.86 -13.90 11.25
N LYS A 233 -14.37 -15.12 11.08
CA LYS A 233 -15.78 -15.33 10.71
C LYS A 233 -16.73 -14.67 11.73
N GLU A 234 -16.38 -14.76 13.00
CA GLU A 234 -17.13 -14.24 14.14
C GLU A 234 -16.40 -13.09 14.84
N GLY A 235 -15.62 -12.33 14.05
CA GLY A 235 -14.87 -11.20 14.56
C GLY A 235 -15.76 -10.10 15.13
N LYS A 236 -15.20 -9.30 16.02
CA LYS A 236 -15.92 -8.26 16.75
C LYS A 236 -16.44 -7.15 15.83
N TYR A 237 -15.65 -6.76 14.83
CA TYR A 237 -15.93 -5.60 13.98
C TYR A 237 -16.43 -6.03 12.60
N PRO A 238 -17.57 -5.52 12.12
CA PRO A 238 -18.02 -5.75 10.76
C PRO A 238 -17.28 -4.85 9.77
N VAL A 239 -17.20 -5.29 8.52
CA VAL A 239 -16.89 -4.42 7.38
C VAL A 239 -18.08 -4.38 6.42
N PRO A 240 -18.25 -3.29 5.67
CA PRO A 240 -19.45 -3.08 4.84
C PRO A 240 -19.71 -4.16 3.79
N TRP A 241 -18.68 -4.86 3.34
CA TRP A 241 -18.78 -5.93 2.34
C TRP A 241 -18.99 -7.34 2.93
N GLY A 242 -19.54 -7.42 4.15
CA GLY A 242 -20.07 -8.67 4.70
C GLY A 242 -19.07 -9.57 5.41
N PHE A 243 -17.86 -9.08 5.72
CA PHE A 243 -16.90 -9.81 6.55
C PHE A 243 -16.84 -9.22 7.96
N ARG A 244 -16.13 -9.94 8.84
CA ARG A 244 -15.82 -9.47 10.19
C ARG A 244 -14.32 -9.65 10.46
N TYR A 245 -13.81 -8.90 11.43
CA TYR A 245 -12.41 -8.94 11.83
C TYR A 245 -12.27 -8.68 13.33
N ASP A 246 -11.13 -9.09 13.86
CA ASP A 246 -10.64 -8.66 15.17
C ASP A 246 -9.54 -7.63 15.00
N LEU A 247 -9.45 -6.72 15.96
CA LEU A 247 -8.41 -5.71 16.07
C LEU A 247 -7.43 -6.13 17.14
N THR A 248 -6.15 -6.16 16.81
CA THR A 248 -5.07 -6.25 17.79
C THR A 248 -4.44 -4.87 17.90
N GLU A 249 -4.43 -4.33 19.11
CA GLU A 249 -3.91 -3.00 19.38
C GLU A 249 -2.49 -3.07 19.95
N ASN A 250 -1.70 -2.00 19.71
CA ASN A 250 -0.38 -1.77 20.30
C ASN A 250 0.62 -2.93 20.13
N LEU A 251 0.66 -3.54 18.94
CA LEU A 251 1.67 -4.54 18.62
C LEU A 251 3.09 -3.96 18.63
N GLY A 252 3.21 -2.67 18.32
CA GLY A 252 4.49 -1.99 18.32
C GLY A 252 5.46 -2.53 17.27
N LEU A 253 5.00 -3.06 16.14
CA LEU A 253 5.86 -3.72 15.16
C LEU A 253 5.94 -2.91 13.87
N ALA A 254 7.17 -2.76 13.36
CA ALA A 254 7.46 -2.26 12.02
C ALA A 254 8.44 -3.21 11.32
N PHE A 255 8.27 -3.35 10.00
CA PHE A 255 9.06 -4.24 9.15
C PHE A 255 9.53 -3.47 7.92
N TYR A 256 10.78 -3.63 7.53
CA TYR A 256 11.35 -3.00 6.34
C TYR A 256 12.10 -4.00 5.48
N GLY A 257 12.03 -3.80 4.17
CA GLY A 257 12.86 -4.48 3.20
C GLY A 257 12.96 -3.69 1.89
N ASP A 258 14.13 -3.78 1.25
CA ASP A 258 14.37 -3.19 -0.07
C ASP A 258 13.56 -3.88 -1.18
N ARG A 259 13.09 -5.10 -0.94
CA ARG A 259 12.24 -5.87 -1.84
C ARG A 259 10.90 -6.15 -1.18
N LEU A 260 9.81 -5.71 -1.83
CA LEU A 260 8.45 -5.90 -1.30
C LEU A 260 8.09 -7.38 -1.16
N VAL A 261 8.63 -8.23 -2.03
CA VAL A 261 8.42 -9.69 -1.98
C VAL A 261 8.94 -10.30 -0.68
N ASP A 262 10.10 -9.85 -0.22
CA ASP A 262 10.70 -10.33 1.03
C ASP A 262 9.86 -9.93 2.23
N VAL A 263 9.40 -8.66 2.26
CA VAL A 263 8.53 -8.14 3.34
C VAL A 263 7.24 -8.95 3.40
N ASP A 264 6.57 -9.13 2.27
CA ASP A 264 5.28 -9.81 2.22
C ASP A 264 5.42 -11.32 2.52
N ALA A 265 6.50 -11.98 2.06
CA ALA A 265 6.77 -13.39 2.36
C ALA A 265 7.08 -13.60 3.86
N TYR A 266 7.91 -12.73 4.44
CA TYR A 266 8.21 -12.73 5.87
C TYR A 266 6.93 -12.58 6.71
N LEU A 267 6.12 -11.57 6.39
CA LEU A 267 4.88 -11.29 7.11
C LEU A 267 3.84 -12.41 6.96
N ALA A 268 3.73 -13.00 5.78
CA ALA A 268 2.87 -14.16 5.59
C ALA A 268 3.28 -15.28 6.54
N GLN A 269 4.57 -15.64 6.57
CA GLN A 269 5.09 -16.70 7.43
C GLN A 269 4.94 -16.35 8.93
N SER A 270 5.24 -15.11 9.32
CA SER A 270 5.07 -14.66 10.71
C SER A 270 3.60 -14.68 11.17
N CYS A 271 2.65 -14.54 10.23
CA CYS A 271 1.21 -14.72 10.46
C CYS A 271 0.75 -16.20 10.40
N GLY A 272 1.67 -17.16 10.32
CA GLY A 272 1.35 -18.59 10.21
C GLY A 272 0.81 -19.01 8.84
N ILE A 273 1.11 -18.25 7.80
CA ILE A 273 0.63 -18.51 6.42
C ILE A 273 1.85 -18.78 5.54
N ASP A 274 1.89 -19.96 4.93
CA ASP A 274 2.92 -20.31 3.95
C ASP A 274 2.88 -19.33 2.76
N PRO A 275 3.94 -18.53 2.52
CA PRO A 275 3.96 -17.53 1.46
C PRO A 275 3.81 -18.12 0.05
N THR A 276 4.20 -19.38 -0.17
CA THR A 276 4.02 -20.07 -1.46
C THR A 276 2.53 -20.29 -1.79
N LYS A 277 1.66 -20.29 -0.78
CA LYS A 277 0.21 -20.42 -0.90
C LYS A 277 -0.53 -19.08 -0.98
N VAL A 278 0.19 -17.97 -0.95
CA VAL A 278 -0.34 -16.62 -1.15
C VAL A 278 -0.07 -16.23 -2.60
N GLU A 279 -1.12 -16.21 -3.42
CA GLU A 279 -0.97 -16.18 -4.88
C GLU A 279 -0.21 -14.95 -5.37
N HIS A 280 -0.51 -13.75 -4.88
CA HIS A 280 0.20 -12.54 -5.32
C HIS A 280 1.67 -12.54 -4.91
N ILE A 281 2.04 -13.11 -3.74
CA ILE A 281 3.43 -13.24 -3.31
C ILE A 281 4.16 -14.24 -4.22
N ARG A 282 3.54 -15.40 -4.48
CA ARG A 282 4.07 -16.42 -5.38
C ARG A 282 4.26 -15.92 -6.81
N LEU A 283 3.33 -15.14 -7.32
CA LEU A 283 3.45 -14.53 -8.64
C LEU A 283 4.52 -13.43 -8.67
N ALA A 284 4.57 -12.57 -7.65
CA ALA A 284 5.57 -11.52 -7.53
C ALA A 284 7.00 -12.10 -7.47
N ALA A 285 7.19 -13.24 -6.78
CA ALA A 285 8.48 -13.91 -6.72
C ALA A 285 9.04 -14.34 -8.09
N LYS A 286 8.18 -14.53 -9.10
CA LYS A 286 8.62 -14.84 -10.46
C LYS A 286 9.18 -13.63 -11.21
N ASP A 287 8.61 -12.45 -10.96
CA ASP A 287 9.00 -11.22 -11.66
C ASP A 287 10.08 -10.44 -10.90
N PHE A 288 10.06 -10.45 -9.56
CA PHE A 288 10.95 -9.66 -8.69
C PHE A 288 12.03 -10.50 -7.99
N GLY A 289 12.08 -11.80 -8.26
CA GLY A 289 12.98 -12.74 -7.60
C GLY A 289 12.39 -13.32 -6.30
N SER A 290 12.76 -14.57 -6.03
CA SER A 290 12.30 -15.30 -4.84
C SER A 290 13.02 -14.82 -3.57
N TRP A 291 12.41 -15.04 -2.42
CA TRP A 291 13.00 -14.83 -1.10
C TRP A 291 13.96 -15.95 -0.72
N GLU A 292 14.87 -15.67 0.21
CA GLU A 292 15.79 -16.66 0.77
C GLU A 292 15.11 -17.54 1.83
N SER A 293 15.50 -18.81 1.92
CA SER A 293 14.94 -19.75 2.91
C SER A 293 15.22 -19.31 4.35
N SER A 294 16.36 -18.71 4.61
CA SER A 294 16.74 -18.15 5.92
C SER A 294 15.75 -17.09 6.40
N LEU A 295 15.18 -16.29 5.48
CA LEU A 295 14.16 -15.30 5.78
C LEU A 295 12.89 -15.96 6.36
N ILE A 296 12.50 -17.10 5.81
CA ILE A 296 11.33 -17.85 6.25
C ILE A 296 11.56 -18.52 7.60
N GLU A 297 12.77 -19.05 7.83
CA GLU A 297 13.13 -19.63 9.12
C GLU A 297 13.13 -18.58 10.23
N ASP A 298 13.66 -17.39 9.97
CA ASP A 298 13.58 -16.26 10.92
C ASP A 298 12.14 -15.85 11.18
N ALA A 299 11.29 -15.77 10.17
CA ALA A 299 9.88 -15.44 10.30
C ALA A 299 9.10 -16.46 11.16
N LYS A 300 9.44 -17.76 11.05
CA LYS A 300 8.87 -18.82 11.92
C LYS A 300 9.27 -18.67 13.37
N ALA A 301 10.51 -18.25 13.62
CA ALA A 301 11.00 -18.00 14.98
C ALA A 301 10.34 -16.77 15.64
N HIS A 302 9.76 -15.89 14.83
CA HIS A 302 9.18 -14.61 15.27
C HIS A 302 7.70 -14.47 14.85
N PRO A 303 6.79 -15.31 15.35
CA PRO A 303 5.38 -15.25 15.00
C PRO A 303 4.73 -13.94 15.44
N ILE A 304 3.76 -13.46 14.65
CA ILE A 304 2.89 -12.34 15.02
C ILE A 304 1.62 -12.93 15.65
N VAL A 305 1.41 -12.64 16.91
CA VAL A 305 0.23 -13.09 17.64
C VAL A 305 -0.84 -12.01 17.56
N PHE A 306 -1.95 -12.36 16.91
CA PHE A 306 -3.16 -11.52 16.90
C PHE A 306 -4.03 -11.97 18.09
N THR A 307 -4.26 -11.05 19.01
CA THR A 307 -5.08 -11.27 20.21
C THR A 307 -6.55 -11.04 19.95
#